data_79a20930e123865aa15a53625ce23591
#
_entry.id   79a20930e123865aa15a53625ce23591
#
_cell.length_a   1.000
_cell.length_b   1.000
_cell.length_c   1.000
_cell.angle_alpha   90.00
_cell.angle_beta   90.00
_cell.angle_gamma   90.00
#
_symmetry.space_group_name_H-M   'P 1'
#
loop_
_entity.id
_entity.type
_entity.pdbx_description
1 polymer ?
#
loop_
_entity_poly.entity_id
_entity_poly.type
_entity_poly.pdbx_seq_one_letter_code
_entity_poly.pdbx_strand_id
1 'polypeptide(L)'
;MAHKENQKAFVVTFPLRTEKWQEDRIDKMMRMLTTFYNDRQRKLVRRYIYLSHSKAYKEAKSKGVVAFKNYMKEHGSQYGLDAFFKADTKGALYQCGLSSMFLQYLSQCAWSAWDKKLFGKGDFVKTDKVVNIFCSRNKKERFCGFDYDLSTFTISIKSTCTKKIICTIPFVVNKKSDYELFALSQRICRIGIVRKLIRGKYKYYVQFTFDGVPYNKGRNIGTGIVGIDPGPSKIAIVGDNKVEIAKLAPGIEEDERKTARLKRKLDRSRRATNPHMYKEDGTNIISQRQIFFSKSYNETRKQLAEAQRKLAAKRKIAHNELANTLLEYGDTFKVEANSYKSMQARTKATSMTKSGRIRSKKRYGKSIKNRVLRSSW
;
A
#
# COMPACT_ATOMS: atom_id res chain seq x y z
N MET A 1 15.30 -9.83 17.11
CA MET A 1 14.78 -8.60 17.74
C MET A 1 13.47 -8.97 18.39
N ALA A 2 13.38 -8.85 19.71
CA ALA A 2 12.13 -9.06 20.43
C ALA A 2 11.10 -8.06 19.86
N HIS A 3 9.97 -8.56 19.38
CA HIS A 3 8.79 -7.73 19.15
C HIS A 3 8.45 -7.11 20.51
N LYS A 4 8.62 -5.79 20.64
CA LYS A 4 7.97 -5.06 21.73
C LYS A 4 6.47 -5.24 21.51
N GLU A 5 5.89 -6.11 22.30
CA GLU A 5 4.46 -6.32 22.33
C GLU A 5 3.77 -4.97 22.57
N ASN A 6 2.80 -4.65 21.70
CA ASN A 6 1.81 -3.60 21.87
C ASN A 6 2.23 -2.13 21.96
N GLN A 7 3.29 -1.69 21.30
CA GLN A 7 3.48 -0.26 21.16
C GLN A 7 2.49 0.28 20.13
N LYS A 8 1.39 0.88 20.61
CA LYS A 8 0.38 1.53 19.76
C LYS A 8 1.04 2.72 19.08
N ALA A 9 0.80 2.92 17.79
CA ALA A 9 1.31 4.04 17.04
C ALA A 9 0.29 4.49 16.00
N PHE A 10 0.23 5.80 15.75
CA PHE A 10 -0.66 6.36 14.74
C PHE A 10 0.07 7.30 13.79
N VAL A 11 -0.54 7.60 12.66
CA VAL A 11 0.09 8.34 11.57
C VAL A 11 -0.73 9.56 11.19
N VAL A 12 -0.08 10.72 11.16
CA VAL A 12 -0.67 11.95 10.64
C VAL A 12 0.16 12.47 9.47
N THR A 13 -0.52 13.04 8.48
CA THR A 13 0.09 13.48 7.23
C THR A 13 -0.25 14.94 6.99
N PHE A 14 0.78 15.79 6.92
CA PHE A 14 0.65 17.23 6.71
C PHE A 14 1.09 17.62 5.30
N PRO A 15 0.37 18.51 4.60
CA PRO A 15 0.81 19.04 3.31
C PRO A 15 2.12 19.84 3.44
N LEU A 16 3.04 19.67 2.49
CA LEU A 16 4.24 20.49 2.38
C LEU A 16 3.98 21.67 1.43
N ARG A 17 4.47 22.85 1.79
CA ARG A 17 4.56 24.03 0.91
C ARG A 17 5.92 23.99 0.20
N THR A 18 5.95 23.32 -0.95
CA THR A 18 7.18 23.09 -1.72
C THR A 18 7.35 24.10 -2.82
N GLU A 19 8.57 24.55 -3.03
CA GLU A 19 9.04 25.24 -4.22
C GLU A 19 9.50 24.22 -5.28
N LYS A 20 9.57 24.61 -6.54
CA LYS A 20 9.90 23.69 -7.64
C LYS A 20 11.25 23.01 -7.48
N TRP A 21 12.29 23.75 -7.08
CA TRP A 21 13.62 23.21 -6.85
C TRP A 21 13.66 22.19 -5.71
N GLN A 22 12.84 22.37 -4.67
CA GLN A 22 12.69 21.41 -3.56
C GLN A 22 12.00 20.12 -4.05
N GLU A 23 10.95 20.25 -4.87
CA GLU A 23 10.26 19.11 -5.50
C GLU A 23 11.23 18.29 -6.36
N ASP A 24 12.04 18.95 -7.18
CA ASP A 24 13.03 18.31 -8.05
C ASP A 24 14.11 17.55 -7.23
N ARG A 25 14.55 18.12 -6.11
CA ARG A 25 15.46 17.44 -5.17
C ARG A 25 14.81 16.22 -4.51
N ILE A 26 13.61 16.36 -3.97
CA ILE A 26 12.85 15.26 -3.37
C ILE A 26 12.64 14.14 -4.40
N ASP A 27 12.25 14.49 -5.63
CA ASP A 27 12.02 13.53 -6.70
C ASP A 27 13.30 12.83 -7.13
N LYS A 28 14.43 13.54 -7.18
CA LYS A 28 15.75 12.93 -7.42
C LYS A 28 16.08 11.89 -6.32
N MET A 29 15.91 12.26 -5.06
CA MET A 29 16.13 11.34 -3.94
C MET A 29 15.20 10.12 -4.00
N MET A 30 13.91 10.32 -4.27
CA MET A 30 12.95 9.23 -4.42
C MET A 30 13.30 8.29 -5.58
N ARG A 31 13.77 8.82 -6.72
CA ARG A 31 14.25 7.99 -7.84
C ARG A 31 15.44 7.14 -7.44
N MET A 32 16.45 7.73 -6.79
CA MET A 32 17.65 7.00 -6.34
C MET A 32 17.28 5.89 -5.36
N LEU A 33 16.45 6.17 -4.36
CA LEU A 33 15.97 5.17 -3.39
C LEU A 33 15.12 4.09 -4.05
N THR A 34 14.31 4.46 -5.04
CA THR A 34 13.50 3.52 -5.83
C THR A 34 14.38 2.57 -6.64
N THR A 35 15.38 3.10 -7.32
CA THR A 35 16.35 2.26 -8.08
C THR A 35 17.09 1.31 -7.16
N PHE A 36 17.61 1.82 -6.04
CA PHE A 36 18.28 1.01 -5.04
C PHE A 36 17.38 -0.12 -4.51
N TYR A 37 16.15 0.20 -4.09
CA TYR A 37 15.20 -0.79 -3.58
C TYR A 37 14.90 -1.89 -4.61
N ASN A 38 14.57 -1.49 -5.83
CA ASN A 38 14.17 -2.42 -6.89
C ASN A 38 15.35 -3.29 -7.36
N ASP A 39 16.56 -2.73 -7.45
CA ASP A 39 17.76 -3.51 -7.75
C ASP A 39 18.01 -4.59 -6.69
N ARG A 40 17.92 -4.22 -5.41
CA ARG A 40 18.02 -5.17 -4.29
C ARG A 40 16.96 -6.25 -4.36
N GLN A 41 15.72 -5.89 -4.62
CA GLN A 41 14.63 -6.86 -4.76
C GLN A 41 14.88 -7.83 -5.93
N ARG A 42 15.35 -7.34 -7.07
CA ARG A 42 15.68 -8.21 -8.23
C ARG A 42 16.81 -9.20 -7.89
N LYS A 43 17.87 -8.75 -7.21
CA LYS A 43 18.96 -9.61 -6.76
C LYS A 43 18.46 -10.70 -5.80
N LEU A 44 17.59 -10.35 -4.86
CA LEU A 44 16.99 -11.31 -3.93
C LEU A 44 16.06 -12.30 -4.63
N VAL A 45 15.28 -11.86 -5.61
CA VAL A 45 14.43 -12.75 -6.41
C VAL A 45 15.29 -13.80 -7.12
N ARG A 46 16.40 -13.40 -7.74
CA ARG A 46 17.31 -14.35 -8.41
C ARG A 46 17.88 -15.40 -7.43
N ARG A 47 18.34 -14.96 -6.26
CA ARG A 47 18.83 -15.87 -5.19
C ARG A 47 17.74 -16.81 -4.68
N TYR A 48 16.54 -16.27 -4.48
CA TYR A 48 15.39 -17.07 -4.05
C TYR A 48 15.01 -18.12 -5.08
N ILE A 49 15.01 -17.81 -6.37
CA ILE A 49 14.74 -18.79 -7.44
C ILE A 49 15.73 -19.94 -7.32
N TYR A 50 17.01 -19.67 -7.23
CA TYR A 50 18.05 -20.69 -7.06
C TYR A 50 17.81 -21.55 -5.81
N LEU A 51 17.61 -20.90 -4.65
CA LEU A 51 17.36 -21.59 -3.39
C LEU A 51 16.10 -22.48 -3.42
N SER A 52 15.02 -21.97 -3.99
CA SER A 52 13.72 -22.65 -4.02
C SER A 52 13.70 -23.92 -4.87
N HIS A 53 14.68 -24.11 -5.75
CA HIS A 53 14.86 -25.34 -6.55
C HIS A 53 15.66 -26.42 -5.81
N SER A 54 16.36 -26.07 -4.73
CA SER A 54 17.14 -27.04 -3.96
C SER A 54 16.25 -28.09 -3.27
N LYS A 55 16.74 -29.34 -3.20
CA LYS A 55 16.03 -30.44 -2.54
C LYS A 55 15.81 -30.14 -1.06
N ALA A 56 16.84 -29.66 -0.37
CA ALA A 56 16.78 -29.30 1.04
C ALA A 56 15.73 -28.24 1.37
N TYR A 57 15.58 -27.21 0.53
CA TYR A 57 14.54 -26.20 0.67
C TYR A 57 13.13 -26.80 0.56
N LYS A 58 12.91 -27.66 -0.44
CA LYS A 58 11.62 -28.33 -0.68
C LYS A 58 11.25 -29.25 0.48
N GLU A 59 12.21 -30.04 0.97
CA GLU A 59 12.03 -30.92 2.13
C GLU A 59 11.73 -30.14 3.41
N ALA A 60 12.49 -29.07 3.69
CA ALA A 60 12.23 -28.23 4.86
C ALA A 60 10.83 -27.60 4.81
N LYS A 61 10.40 -27.15 3.61
CA LYS A 61 9.10 -26.56 3.40
C LYS A 61 7.95 -27.57 3.56
N SER A 62 8.14 -28.83 3.15
CA SER A 62 7.15 -29.91 3.32
C SER A 62 6.95 -30.31 4.79
N LYS A 63 7.99 -30.18 5.62
CA LYS A 63 7.96 -30.47 7.06
C LYS A 63 7.20 -29.39 7.89
N GLY A 64 6.68 -28.36 7.26
CA GLY A 64 5.88 -27.31 7.91
C GLY A 64 6.62 -26.05 8.27
N VAL A 65 5.87 -25.04 8.77
CA VAL A 65 6.35 -23.66 8.97
C VAL A 65 7.52 -23.58 9.96
N VAL A 66 7.50 -24.37 11.04
CA VAL A 66 8.54 -24.32 12.09
C VAL A 66 9.87 -24.88 11.55
N ALA A 67 9.84 -26.06 10.92
CA ALA A 67 11.00 -26.67 10.30
C ALA A 67 11.61 -25.78 9.20
N PHE A 68 10.75 -25.16 8.40
CA PHE A 68 11.17 -24.24 7.36
C PHE A 68 11.82 -22.96 7.93
N LYS A 69 11.29 -22.42 9.03
CA LYS A 69 11.91 -21.27 9.73
C LYS A 69 13.28 -21.60 10.28
N ASN A 70 13.45 -22.79 10.87
CA ASN A 70 14.75 -23.25 11.38
C ASN A 70 15.74 -23.44 10.24
N TYR A 71 15.34 -24.11 9.17
CA TYR A 71 16.15 -24.24 7.95
C TYR A 71 16.60 -22.86 7.41
N MET A 72 15.69 -21.89 7.32
CA MET A 72 16.02 -20.54 6.84
C MET A 72 16.91 -19.75 7.82
N LYS A 73 16.85 -20.02 9.13
CA LYS A 73 17.78 -19.43 10.10
C LYS A 73 19.19 -19.99 9.95
N GLU A 74 19.32 -21.29 9.76
CA GLU A 74 20.62 -21.96 9.62
C GLU A 74 21.27 -21.67 8.26
N HIS A 75 20.51 -21.70 7.20
CA HIS A 75 20.99 -21.59 5.82
C HIS A 75 20.75 -20.23 5.17
N GLY A 76 19.88 -19.40 5.72
CA GLY A 76 19.55 -18.08 5.18
C GLY A 76 20.75 -17.12 5.13
N SER A 77 21.70 -17.25 6.07
CA SER A 77 22.96 -16.51 6.05
C SER A 77 23.89 -16.94 4.91
N GLN A 78 23.94 -18.24 4.57
CA GLN A 78 24.72 -18.74 3.45
C GLN A 78 24.17 -18.25 2.11
N TYR A 79 22.86 -18.12 1.99
CA TYR A 79 22.21 -17.59 0.79
C TYR A 79 22.11 -16.05 0.80
N GLY A 80 22.60 -15.40 1.85
CA GLY A 80 22.78 -13.96 1.92
C GLY A 80 21.51 -13.13 1.88
N LEU A 81 20.35 -13.70 2.22
CA LEU A 81 19.10 -12.92 2.25
C LEU A 81 19.13 -11.87 3.36
N ASP A 82 19.73 -12.15 4.53
CA ASP A 82 19.85 -11.21 5.64
C ASP A 82 21.18 -10.43 5.60
N ALA A 83 22.30 -11.11 5.38
CA ALA A 83 23.63 -10.50 5.30
C ALA A 83 23.78 -9.53 4.13
N PHE A 84 23.12 -9.83 3.00
CA PHE A 84 23.14 -9.01 1.80
C PHE A 84 22.57 -7.61 2.04
N PHE A 85 21.54 -7.47 2.88
CA PHE A 85 21.01 -6.15 3.26
C PHE A 85 21.91 -5.37 4.21
N LYS A 86 22.72 -6.04 5.03
CA LYS A 86 23.58 -5.39 6.02
C LYS A 86 24.91 -4.93 5.43
N ALA A 87 25.53 -5.74 4.58
CA ALA A 87 26.89 -5.50 4.11
C ALA A 87 27.00 -4.40 3.04
N ASP A 88 26.06 -4.37 2.10
CA ASP A 88 26.18 -3.51 0.92
C ASP A 88 25.57 -2.09 1.11
N THR A 89 24.95 -1.86 2.25
CA THR A 89 24.39 -0.54 2.59
C THR A 89 25.47 0.52 2.77
N LYS A 90 26.67 0.15 3.19
CA LYS A 90 27.75 1.11 3.47
C LYS A 90 28.37 1.71 2.19
N GLY A 91 28.63 0.89 1.16
CA GLY A 91 29.28 1.36 -0.08
C GLY A 91 28.40 2.23 -0.97
N ALA A 92 27.13 1.84 -1.18
CA ALA A 92 26.20 2.59 -2.01
C ALA A 92 25.78 3.96 -1.43
N LEU A 93 25.97 4.15 -0.14
CA LEU A 93 25.63 5.34 0.63
C LEU A 93 26.55 6.53 0.38
N TYR A 94 27.86 6.25 0.37
CA TYR A 94 28.86 7.29 0.16
C TYR A 94 28.74 7.92 -1.23
N GLN A 95 28.34 7.12 -2.22
CA GLN A 95 28.20 7.60 -3.60
C GLN A 95 26.96 8.47 -3.84
N CYS A 96 25.94 8.39 -2.98
CA CYS A 96 24.65 9.06 -3.20
C CYS A 96 24.40 10.27 -2.30
N GLY A 97 25.21 10.52 -1.29
CA GLY A 97 25.00 11.62 -0.32
C GLY A 97 23.72 11.50 0.51
N LEU A 98 23.06 10.33 0.51
CA LEU A 98 21.83 10.09 1.24
C LEU A 98 22.10 9.48 2.63
N SER A 99 21.19 9.72 3.56
CA SER A 99 21.28 9.16 4.90
C SER A 99 21.22 7.63 4.92
N SER A 100 22.12 6.99 5.67
CA SER A 100 22.11 5.56 5.94
C SER A 100 20.76 5.07 6.47
N MET A 101 20.07 5.90 7.22
CA MET A 101 18.79 5.56 7.81
C MET A 101 17.68 5.37 6.76
N PHE A 102 17.74 6.10 5.64
CA PHE A 102 16.78 5.88 4.53
C PHE A 102 16.94 4.48 3.92
N LEU A 103 18.19 4.04 3.76
CA LEU A 103 18.47 2.72 3.20
C LEU A 103 18.21 1.60 4.21
N GLN A 104 18.48 1.82 5.49
CA GLN A 104 18.09 0.87 6.55
C GLN A 104 16.58 0.66 6.57
N TYR A 105 15.79 1.73 6.47
CA TYR A 105 14.33 1.63 6.37
C TYR A 105 13.90 0.85 5.14
N LEU A 106 14.49 1.12 3.96
CA LEU A 106 14.18 0.38 2.75
C LEU A 106 14.55 -1.10 2.84
N SER A 107 15.67 -1.41 3.48
CA SER A 107 16.09 -2.79 3.76
C SER A 107 15.08 -3.51 4.65
N GLN A 108 14.59 -2.85 5.70
CA GLN A 108 13.52 -3.40 6.55
C GLN A 108 12.22 -3.63 5.76
N CYS A 109 11.83 -2.69 4.88
CA CYS A 109 10.67 -2.84 4.02
C CYS A 109 10.83 -4.02 3.04
N ALA A 110 12.02 -4.17 2.48
CA ALA A 110 12.34 -5.26 1.57
C ALA A 110 12.28 -6.61 2.30
N TRP A 111 12.92 -6.70 3.46
CA TRP A 111 12.87 -7.92 4.29
C TRP A 111 11.43 -8.26 4.72
N SER A 112 10.65 -7.28 5.16
CA SER A 112 9.24 -7.50 5.51
C SER A 112 8.41 -8.05 4.34
N ALA A 113 8.72 -7.69 3.10
CA ALA A 113 8.06 -8.26 1.93
C ALA A 113 8.47 -9.73 1.70
N TRP A 114 9.74 -10.06 1.94
CA TRP A 114 10.24 -11.43 1.87
C TRP A 114 9.73 -12.31 2.99
N ASP A 115 9.69 -11.79 4.22
CA ASP A 115 9.13 -12.49 5.39
C ASP A 115 7.68 -12.94 5.12
N LYS A 116 6.87 -12.04 4.57
CA LYS A 116 5.49 -12.37 4.14
C LYS A 116 5.43 -13.43 3.05
N LYS A 117 6.39 -13.45 2.11
CA LYS A 117 6.45 -14.46 1.05
C LYS A 117 6.92 -15.80 1.58
N LEU A 118 7.93 -15.82 2.43
CA LEU A 118 8.55 -17.06 2.93
C LEU A 118 7.68 -17.73 4.00
N PHE A 119 7.16 -16.96 4.94
CA PHE A 119 6.54 -17.46 6.17
C PHE A 119 5.08 -17.06 6.34
N GLY A 120 4.54 -16.21 5.48
CA GLY A 120 3.19 -15.70 5.55
C GLY A 120 2.35 -16.04 4.33
N LYS A 121 1.33 -15.21 4.08
CA LYS A 121 0.36 -15.38 2.99
C LYS A 121 0.71 -14.58 1.72
N GLY A 122 1.99 -14.20 1.52
CA GLY A 122 2.41 -13.43 0.37
C GLY A 122 2.73 -14.31 -0.84
N ASP A 123 2.09 -14.07 -1.98
CA ASP A 123 2.29 -14.85 -3.19
C ASP A 123 3.57 -14.45 -3.95
N PHE A 124 3.91 -13.15 -3.97
CA PHE A 124 5.08 -12.64 -4.71
C PHE A 124 5.65 -11.35 -4.09
N VAL A 125 6.90 -11.05 -4.40
CA VAL A 125 7.58 -9.80 -4.03
C VAL A 125 7.64 -8.88 -5.25
N LYS A 126 7.15 -7.65 -5.10
CA LYS A 126 7.21 -6.65 -6.17
C LYS A 126 8.62 -6.11 -6.36
N THR A 127 9.10 -6.10 -7.60
CA THR A 127 10.42 -5.59 -7.99
C THR A 127 10.37 -4.21 -8.66
N ASP A 128 9.17 -3.70 -8.94
CA ASP A 128 8.94 -2.39 -9.56
C ASP A 128 8.03 -1.55 -8.66
N LYS A 129 8.57 -1.13 -7.52
CA LYS A 129 7.84 -0.33 -6.54
C LYS A 129 8.47 1.06 -6.47
N VAL A 130 7.65 2.10 -6.60
CA VAL A 130 8.05 3.46 -6.25
C VAL A 130 8.05 3.58 -4.73
N VAL A 131 9.17 4.01 -4.15
CA VAL A 131 9.32 4.17 -2.72
C VAL A 131 9.32 5.64 -2.32
N ASN A 132 8.84 5.90 -1.12
CA ASN A 132 8.91 7.21 -0.46
C ASN A 132 10.13 7.26 0.46
N ILE A 133 10.45 8.45 0.96
CA ILE A 133 11.59 8.67 1.86
C ILE A 133 11.10 8.52 3.29
N PHE A 134 11.69 7.62 4.06
CA PHE A 134 11.36 7.44 5.47
C PHE A 134 12.61 7.28 6.32
N CYS A 135 12.56 7.80 7.54
CA CYS A 135 13.60 7.67 8.55
C CYS A 135 12.96 7.40 9.91
N SER A 136 13.43 6.38 10.61
CA SER A 136 13.05 6.12 12.00
C SER A 136 14.11 6.75 12.94
N ARG A 137 13.77 6.93 14.21
CA ARG A 137 14.77 7.29 15.24
C ARG A 137 15.83 6.21 15.34
N ASN A 138 17.06 6.62 15.59
CA ASN A 138 18.16 5.71 15.91
C ASN A 138 18.14 5.34 17.41
N LYS A 139 19.10 4.51 17.86
CA LYS A 139 19.24 4.14 19.28
C LYS A 139 19.49 5.34 20.22
N LYS A 140 20.02 6.46 19.69
CA LYS A 140 20.25 7.72 20.42
C LYS A 140 19.07 8.68 20.31
N GLU A 141 17.88 8.18 19.97
CA GLU A 141 16.61 8.95 19.84
C GLU A 141 16.65 10.11 18.83
N ARG A 142 17.55 10.04 17.83
CA ARG A 142 17.75 11.10 16.81
C ARG A 142 17.37 10.63 15.42
N PHE A 143 16.93 11.57 14.58
CA PHE A 143 16.75 11.36 13.15
C PHE A 143 18.02 11.78 12.41
N CYS A 144 18.68 10.85 11.73
CA CYS A 144 19.90 11.17 10.98
C CYS A 144 19.65 11.73 9.58
N GLY A 145 18.44 11.55 9.02
CA GLY A 145 18.09 12.01 7.68
C GLY A 145 17.15 13.20 7.65
N PHE A 146 16.49 13.48 8.78
CA PHE A 146 15.57 14.60 8.94
C PHE A 146 15.90 15.40 10.18
N ASP A 147 15.48 16.67 10.16
CA ASP A 147 15.29 17.51 11.31
C ASP A 147 13.93 18.16 11.22
N TYR A 148 13.35 18.58 12.32
CA TYR A 148 12.05 19.24 12.32
C TYR A 148 12.01 20.28 13.44
N ASP A 149 11.27 21.35 13.16
CA ASP A 149 10.96 22.39 14.13
C ASP A 149 9.43 22.57 14.18
N LEU A 150 8.86 22.27 15.34
CA LEU A 150 7.42 22.40 15.57
C LEU A 150 6.99 23.83 15.87
N SER A 151 7.91 24.73 16.24
CA SER A 151 7.62 26.14 16.46
C SER A 151 7.37 26.88 15.15
N THR A 152 8.14 26.56 14.13
CA THR A 152 8.04 27.12 12.76
C THR A 152 7.29 26.21 11.80
N PHE A 153 6.90 25.01 12.21
CA PHE A 153 6.30 23.97 11.36
C PHE A 153 7.12 23.67 10.12
N THR A 154 8.41 23.42 10.31
CA THR A 154 9.33 23.11 9.21
C THR A 154 9.93 21.72 9.33
N ILE A 155 10.25 21.12 8.19
CA ILE A 155 11.00 19.86 8.07
C ILE A 155 12.25 20.10 7.23
N SER A 156 13.39 19.70 7.74
CA SER A 156 14.68 19.78 7.03
C SER A 156 15.17 18.40 6.64
N ILE A 157 15.62 18.25 5.39
CA ILE A 157 16.26 17.03 4.89
C ILE A 157 17.77 17.22 5.03
N LYS A 158 18.45 16.25 5.67
CA LYS A 158 19.89 16.29 5.92
C LYS A 158 20.66 15.30 5.04
N SER A 159 21.82 15.71 4.58
CA SER A 159 22.85 14.83 4.02
C SER A 159 23.66 14.22 5.17
N THR A 160 23.93 12.91 5.10
CA THR A 160 24.77 12.25 6.12
C THR A 160 26.25 12.50 5.96
N CYS A 161 26.70 12.64 4.71
CA CYS A 161 28.15 12.81 4.43
C CYS A 161 28.66 14.16 4.91
N THR A 162 27.84 15.19 4.87
CA THR A 162 28.26 16.58 5.17
C THR A 162 27.57 17.18 6.38
N LYS A 163 26.60 16.48 6.99
CA LYS A 163 25.66 17.00 7.99
C LYS A 163 24.91 18.28 7.56
N LYS A 164 25.09 18.70 6.32
CA LYS A 164 24.46 19.90 5.78
C LYS A 164 22.98 19.67 5.50
N ILE A 165 22.18 20.69 5.73
CA ILE A 165 20.77 20.72 5.35
C ILE A 165 20.70 20.80 3.83
N ILE A 166 19.99 19.87 3.19
CA ILE A 166 19.76 19.84 1.76
C ILE A 166 18.66 20.84 1.38
N CYS A 167 17.57 20.84 2.13
CA CYS A 167 16.48 21.81 2.03
C CYS A 167 15.61 21.79 3.28
N THR A 168 15.02 22.93 3.60
CA THR A 168 14.02 23.11 4.65
C THR A 168 12.68 23.47 4.01
N ILE A 169 11.60 22.83 4.42
CA ILE A 169 10.30 22.93 3.78
C ILE A 169 9.23 23.14 4.86
N PRO A 170 8.41 24.18 4.76
CA PRO A 170 7.28 24.38 5.67
C PRO A 170 6.18 23.33 5.43
N PHE A 171 5.54 22.87 6.50
CA PHE A 171 4.33 22.06 6.43
C PHE A 171 3.13 22.78 7.02
N VAL A 172 1.95 22.42 6.53
CA VAL A 172 0.70 23.10 6.90
C VAL A 172 0.00 22.33 7.99
N VAL A 173 -0.24 23.00 9.12
CA VAL A 173 -1.00 22.48 10.26
C VAL A 173 -2.34 23.22 10.35
N ASN A 174 -3.42 22.49 10.53
CA ASN A 174 -4.70 23.09 10.82
C ASN A 174 -4.81 23.40 12.33
N LYS A 175 -4.53 24.65 12.71
CA LYS A 175 -4.56 25.11 14.10
C LYS A 175 -5.95 24.99 14.78
N LYS A 176 -7.03 24.74 14.01
CA LYS A 176 -8.38 24.48 14.53
C LYS A 176 -8.66 22.99 14.73
N SER A 177 -7.70 22.11 14.43
CA SER A 177 -7.85 20.66 14.54
C SER A 177 -7.17 20.17 15.82
N ASP A 178 -7.97 19.86 16.84
CA ASP A 178 -7.48 19.27 18.10
C ASP A 178 -6.72 17.97 17.82
N TYR A 179 -7.14 17.21 16.79
CA TYR A 179 -6.46 15.99 16.37
C TYR A 179 -5.02 16.24 15.89
N GLU A 180 -4.81 17.28 15.07
CA GLU A 180 -3.47 17.61 14.57
C GLU A 180 -2.59 18.20 15.68
N LEU A 181 -3.15 19.06 16.53
CA LEU A 181 -2.41 19.66 17.66
C LEU A 181 -2.02 18.59 18.69
N PHE A 182 -2.96 17.72 19.06
CA PHE A 182 -2.68 16.59 19.93
C PHE A 182 -1.60 15.68 19.34
N ALA A 183 -1.67 15.38 18.04
CA ALA A 183 -0.66 14.56 17.41
C ALA A 183 0.73 15.18 17.52
N LEU A 184 0.87 16.48 17.27
CA LEU A 184 2.16 17.18 17.35
C LEU A 184 2.71 17.30 18.78
N SER A 185 1.90 17.12 19.82
CA SER A 185 2.37 17.01 21.21
C SER A 185 2.94 15.63 21.56
N GLN A 186 2.68 14.62 20.70
CA GLN A 186 3.13 13.26 20.94
C GLN A 186 4.54 13.02 20.40
N ARG A 187 5.23 12.00 20.96
CA ARG A 187 6.57 11.62 20.52
C ARG A 187 6.55 11.10 19.08
N ILE A 188 7.38 11.70 18.22
CA ILE A 188 7.53 11.28 16.82
C ILE A 188 8.52 10.10 16.76
N CYS A 189 8.08 8.93 16.26
CA CYS A 189 8.90 7.73 16.10
C CYS A 189 9.50 7.61 14.69
N ARG A 190 8.79 8.10 13.68
CA ARG A 190 9.21 8.05 12.28
C ARG A 190 8.78 9.28 11.52
N ILE A 191 9.63 9.72 10.64
CA ILE A 191 9.35 10.83 9.70
C ILE A 191 9.46 10.29 8.29
N GLY A 192 8.56 10.73 7.40
CA GLY A 192 8.63 10.40 5.99
C GLY A 192 8.16 11.54 5.10
N ILE A 193 8.72 11.61 3.90
CA ILE A 193 8.19 12.43 2.82
C ILE A 193 7.52 11.51 1.81
N VAL A 194 6.25 11.77 1.57
CA VAL A 194 5.41 11.01 0.63
C VAL A 194 4.88 11.94 -0.45
N ARG A 195 4.76 11.41 -1.67
CA ARG A 195 4.12 12.16 -2.75
C ARG A 195 2.87 11.45 -3.25
N LYS A 196 1.87 12.22 -3.63
CA LYS A 196 0.61 11.73 -4.18
C LYS A 196 0.34 12.42 -5.52
N LEU A 197 -0.04 11.67 -6.52
CA LEU A 197 -0.48 12.23 -7.80
C LEU A 197 -1.93 12.69 -7.68
N ILE A 198 -2.15 14.01 -7.74
CA ILE A 198 -3.47 14.62 -7.62
C ILE A 198 -3.68 15.52 -8.84
N ARG A 199 -4.71 15.27 -9.63
CA ARG A 199 -5.04 16.02 -10.86
C ARG A 199 -3.84 16.16 -11.81
N GLY A 200 -3.08 15.07 -11.97
CA GLY A 200 -1.91 15.03 -12.86
C GLY A 200 -0.64 15.73 -12.34
N LYS A 201 -0.69 16.33 -11.16
CA LYS A 201 0.48 16.97 -10.50
C LYS A 201 0.83 16.22 -9.21
N TYR A 202 2.12 16.09 -8.90
CA TYR A 202 2.55 15.58 -7.62
C TYR A 202 2.32 16.64 -6.54
N LYS A 203 1.80 16.18 -5.40
CA LYS A 203 1.70 16.92 -4.15
C LYS A 203 2.50 16.19 -3.08
N TYR A 204 3.24 16.95 -2.31
CA TYR A 204 4.19 16.43 -1.32
C TYR A 204 3.63 16.63 0.08
N TYR A 205 3.91 15.65 0.94
CA TYR A 205 3.41 15.62 2.31
C TYR A 205 4.52 15.13 3.23
N VAL A 206 4.61 15.68 4.43
CA VAL A 206 5.33 15.05 5.51
C VAL A 206 4.38 14.11 6.26
N GLN A 207 4.86 12.93 6.57
CA GLN A 207 4.14 11.91 7.32
C GLN A 207 4.89 11.63 8.61
N PHE A 208 4.26 11.97 9.74
CA PHE A 208 4.77 11.62 11.05
C PHE A 208 4.07 10.37 11.57
N THR A 209 4.84 9.47 12.16
CA THR A 209 4.32 8.37 12.97
C THR A 209 4.57 8.73 14.41
N PHE A 210 3.51 8.81 15.18
CA PHE A 210 3.53 9.16 16.59
C PHE A 210 3.37 7.93 17.47
N ASP A 211 3.95 7.97 18.66
CA ASP A 211 3.78 6.96 19.70
C ASP A 211 2.43 7.17 20.40
N GLY A 212 1.77 6.07 20.80
CA GLY A 212 0.53 6.12 21.54
C GLY A 212 -0.73 5.94 20.70
N VAL A 213 -1.85 6.43 21.22
CA VAL A 213 -3.20 6.30 20.64
C VAL A 213 -3.61 7.65 20.05
N PRO A 214 -4.28 7.67 18.88
CA PRO A 214 -4.74 8.93 18.29
C PRO A 214 -5.77 9.62 19.20
N TYR A 215 -5.85 10.94 19.08
CA TYR A 215 -6.86 11.75 19.78
C TYR A 215 -8.27 11.22 19.51
N ASN A 216 -9.01 11.03 20.59
CA ASN A 216 -10.41 10.63 20.53
C ASN A 216 -11.28 11.79 21.03
N LYS A 217 -12.27 12.18 20.23
CA LYS A 217 -13.20 13.28 20.58
C LYS A 217 -14.25 12.93 21.65
N GLY A 218 -14.08 11.83 22.38
CA GLY A 218 -15.08 11.42 23.36
C GLY A 218 -16.44 11.16 22.69
N ARG A 219 -16.50 10.18 21.81
CA ARG A 219 -17.76 9.79 21.17
C ARG A 219 -18.60 8.97 22.14
N ASN A 220 -19.91 9.15 22.06
CA ASN A 220 -20.84 8.24 22.69
C ASN A 220 -20.69 6.87 22.00
N ILE A 221 -20.09 5.93 22.72
CA ILE A 221 -20.01 4.55 22.31
C ILE A 221 -21.18 3.84 23.00
N GLY A 222 -22.03 3.18 22.21
CA GLY A 222 -23.09 2.35 22.73
C GLY A 222 -22.49 1.19 23.53
N THR A 223 -23.29 0.58 24.37
CA THR A 223 -22.93 -0.62 25.12
C THR A 223 -23.66 -1.81 24.53
N GLY A 224 -23.02 -3.00 24.53
CA GLY A 224 -23.64 -4.22 24.09
C GLY A 224 -22.99 -4.87 22.88
N ILE A 225 -23.58 -5.98 22.42
CA ILE A 225 -23.02 -6.80 21.34
C ILE A 225 -23.69 -6.44 20.02
N VAL A 226 -22.88 -6.18 19.01
CA VAL A 226 -23.34 -5.92 17.64
C VAL A 226 -22.92 -7.05 16.71
N GLY A 227 -23.90 -7.76 16.16
CA GLY A 227 -23.71 -8.75 15.11
C GLY A 227 -23.60 -8.09 13.74
N ILE A 228 -22.62 -8.49 12.93
CA ILE A 228 -22.37 -7.92 11.61
C ILE A 228 -22.23 -9.02 10.57
N ASP A 229 -23.11 -9.01 9.57
CA ASP A 229 -22.98 -9.83 8.35
C ASP A 229 -22.56 -8.89 7.18
N PRO A 230 -21.27 -8.92 6.76
CA PRO A 230 -20.77 -8.08 5.68
C PRO A 230 -21.06 -8.69 4.31
N GLY A 231 -22.07 -8.20 3.64
CA GLY A 231 -22.33 -8.50 2.22
C GLY A 231 -21.46 -7.69 1.25
N PRO A 232 -21.53 -7.96 -0.06
CA PRO A 232 -20.67 -7.28 -1.04
C PRO A 232 -21.01 -5.80 -1.30
N SER A 233 -22.20 -5.32 -0.94
CA SER A 233 -22.64 -3.93 -1.12
C SER A 233 -23.49 -3.40 0.02
N LYS A 234 -23.96 -4.28 0.85
CA LYS A 234 -24.78 -3.99 2.03
C LYS A 234 -24.18 -4.72 3.22
N ILE A 235 -24.50 -4.28 4.39
CA ILE A 235 -24.13 -4.88 5.67
C ILE A 235 -25.40 -5.00 6.47
N ALA A 236 -25.67 -6.18 7.03
CA ALA A 236 -26.69 -6.36 8.04
C ALA A 236 -26.06 -6.13 9.42
N ILE A 237 -26.72 -5.35 10.23
CA ILE A 237 -26.29 -4.94 11.57
C ILE A 237 -27.41 -5.30 12.52
N VAL A 238 -27.08 -6.06 13.56
CA VAL A 238 -28.01 -6.46 14.62
C VAL A 238 -27.40 -6.08 15.97
N GLY A 239 -27.97 -5.10 16.62
CA GLY A 239 -27.67 -4.75 18.01
C GLY A 239 -28.84 -5.13 18.90
N ASP A 240 -28.70 -4.93 20.21
CA ASP A 240 -29.70 -5.32 21.22
C ASP A 240 -31.08 -4.70 20.95
N ASN A 241 -31.11 -3.43 20.49
CA ASN A 241 -32.33 -2.67 20.29
C ASN A 241 -32.59 -2.26 18.83
N LYS A 242 -31.75 -2.67 17.89
CA LYS A 242 -31.84 -2.18 16.52
C LYS A 242 -31.33 -3.21 15.50
N VAL A 243 -32.10 -3.36 14.42
CA VAL A 243 -31.72 -4.15 13.25
C VAL A 243 -31.74 -3.24 12.03
N GLU A 244 -30.65 -3.23 11.26
CA GLU A 244 -30.53 -2.37 10.08
C GLU A 244 -29.79 -3.09 8.94
N ILE A 245 -30.19 -2.77 7.70
CA ILE A 245 -29.43 -3.14 6.50
C ILE A 245 -28.89 -1.86 5.87
N ALA A 246 -27.63 -1.54 6.16
CA ALA A 246 -26.95 -0.36 5.62
C ALA A 246 -26.24 -0.64 4.31
N LYS A 247 -26.09 0.39 3.46
CA LYS A 247 -25.21 0.33 2.28
C LYS A 247 -23.78 0.62 2.70
N LEU A 248 -22.82 -0.21 2.26
CA LEU A 248 -21.39 -0.04 2.58
C LEU A 248 -20.80 1.27 2.06
N ALA A 249 -21.25 1.76 0.91
CA ALA A 249 -20.80 3.03 0.35
C ALA A 249 -21.92 3.61 -0.53
N PRO A 250 -22.85 4.37 0.04
CA PRO A 250 -23.91 5.03 -0.71
C PRO A 250 -23.33 6.13 -1.62
N GLY A 251 -24.01 6.43 -2.72
CA GLY A 251 -23.69 7.56 -3.62
C GLY A 251 -22.45 7.39 -4.51
N ILE A 252 -21.90 6.18 -4.63
CA ILE A 252 -20.72 5.92 -5.50
C ILE A 252 -21.07 5.35 -6.87
N GLU A 253 -22.32 5.06 -7.15
CA GLU A 253 -22.78 4.32 -8.34
C GLU A 253 -22.42 5.06 -9.63
N GLU A 254 -22.55 6.38 -9.66
CA GLU A 254 -22.20 7.20 -10.81
C GLU A 254 -20.70 7.20 -11.09
N ASP A 255 -19.89 7.37 -10.04
CA ASP A 255 -18.43 7.31 -10.16
C ASP A 255 -17.95 5.92 -10.63
N GLU A 256 -18.62 4.85 -10.21
CA GLU A 256 -18.35 3.49 -10.70
C GLU A 256 -18.67 3.36 -12.18
N ARG A 257 -19.84 3.87 -12.64
CA ARG A 257 -20.20 3.88 -14.07
C ARG A 257 -19.18 4.66 -14.88
N LYS A 258 -18.76 5.85 -14.42
CA LYS A 258 -17.71 6.66 -15.04
C LYS A 258 -16.40 5.89 -15.15
N THR A 259 -15.95 5.28 -14.06
CA THR A 259 -14.72 4.45 -14.03
C THR A 259 -14.82 3.27 -15.02
N ALA A 260 -15.97 2.59 -15.08
CA ALA A 260 -16.17 1.49 -16.01
C ALA A 260 -16.18 1.95 -17.49
N ARG A 261 -16.72 3.14 -17.78
CA ARG A 261 -16.69 3.76 -19.11
C ARG A 261 -15.27 4.08 -19.55
N LEU A 262 -14.48 4.69 -18.68
CA LEU A 262 -13.06 5.00 -18.95
C LEU A 262 -12.22 3.72 -19.17
N LYS A 263 -12.44 2.67 -18.39
CA LYS A 263 -11.76 1.37 -18.59
C LYS A 263 -12.07 0.77 -19.97
N ARG A 264 -13.33 0.82 -20.41
CA ARG A 264 -13.73 0.36 -21.74
C ARG A 264 -13.09 1.20 -22.85
N LYS A 265 -13.01 2.53 -22.67
CA LYS A 265 -12.33 3.43 -23.61
C LYS A 265 -10.84 3.08 -23.72
N LEU A 266 -10.16 2.82 -22.60
CA LEU A 266 -8.75 2.39 -22.59
C LEU A 266 -8.54 1.07 -23.31
N ASP A 267 -9.41 0.07 -23.08
CA ASP A 267 -9.30 -1.23 -23.72
C ASP A 267 -9.45 -1.10 -25.25
N ARG A 268 -10.45 -0.33 -25.72
CA ARG A 268 -10.63 -0.06 -27.15
C ARG A 268 -9.42 0.63 -27.77
N SER A 269 -8.92 1.71 -27.13
CA SER A 269 -7.75 2.44 -27.60
C SER A 269 -6.50 1.55 -27.67
N ARG A 270 -6.28 0.71 -26.65
CA ARG A 270 -5.15 -0.24 -26.62
C ARG A 270 -5.24 -1.24 -27.75
N ARG A 271 -6.41 -1.80 -28.02
CA ARG A 271 -6.66 -2.77 -29.11
C ARG A 271 -6.44 -2.13 -30.48
N ALA A 272 -6.95 -0.94 -30.68
CA ALA A 272 -6.78 -0.22 -31.95
C ALA A 272 -5.31 0.11 -32.26
N THR A 273 -4.53 0.49 -31.21
CA THR A 273 -3.11 0.83 -31.38
C THR A 273 -2.20 -0.40 -31.50
N ASN A 274 -2.61 -1.56 -30.99
CA ASN A 274 -1.79 -2.79 -30.94
C ASN A 274 -2.57 -4.01 -31.46
N PRO A 275 -3.04 -4.03 -32.73
CA PRO A 275 -3.79 -5.15 -33.26
C PRO A 275 -2.99 -6.46 -33.26
N HIS A 276 -1.67 -6.38 -33.45
CA HIS A 276 -0.75 -7.50 -33.43
C HIS A 276 -0.67 -8.28 -32.08
N MET A 277 -1.22 -7.69 -31.00
CA MET A 277 -1.27 -8.30 -29.67
C MET A 277 -2.54 -9.12 -29.42
N TYR A 278 -3.42 -9.20 -30.40
CA TYR A 278 -4.72 -9.85 -30.26
C TYR A 278 -4.96 -10.83 -31.41
N LYS A 279 -5.50 -12.01 -31.08
CA LYS A 279 -6.03 -12.95 -32.06
C LYS A 279 -7.35 -12.45 -32.65
N GLU A 280 -7.80 -13.01 -33.75
CA GLU A 280 -9.11 -12.68 -34.35
C GLU A 280 -10.26 -12.83 -33.38
N ASP A 281 -10.21 -13.82 -32.48
CA ASP A 281 -11.18 -13.99 -31.40
C ASP A 281 -11.06 -12.93 -30.29
N GLY A 282 -10.10 -11.98 -30.41
CA GLY A 282 -9.83 -10.89 -29.47
C GLY A 282 -9.18 -11.34 -28.16
N THR A 283 -8.63 -12.56 -28.08
CA THR A 283 -7.79 -12.97 -26.95
C THR A 283 -6.39 -12.38 -27.07
N ASN A 284 -5.74 -12.14 -25.94
CA ASN A 284 -4.37 -11.61 -25.94
C ASN A 284 -3.38 -12.68 -26.42
N ILE A 285 -2.47 -12.30 -27.30
CA ILE A 285 -1.29 -13.08 -27.62
C ILE A 285 -0.26 -12.83 -26.52
N ILE A 286 0.22 -13.90 -25.88
CA ILE A 286 1.35 -13.81 -24.94
C ILE A 286 2.61 -13.67 -25.79
N SER A 287 3.12 -12.46 -25.96
CA SER A 287 4.35 -12.19 -26.71
C SER A 287 5.19 -11.14 -25.98
N GLN A 288 6.48 -11.15 -26.23
CA GLN A 288 7.43 -10.14 -25.75
C GLN A 288 7.44 -8.87 -26.63
N ARG A 289 6.47 -8.72 -27.53
CA ARG A 289 6.38 -7.58 -28.44
C ARG A 289 6.09 -6.29 -27.67
N GLN A 290 6.66 -5.20 -28.14
CA GLN A 290 6.48 -3.89 -27.55
C GLN A 290 5.03 -3.40 -27.69
N ILE A 291 4.47 -2.88 -26.63
CA ILE A 291 3.11 -2.30 -26.60
C ILE A 291 3.24 -0.78 -26.76
N PHE A 292 2.51 -0.23 -27.72
CA PHE A 292 2.45 1.20 -27.97
C PHE A 292 1.20 1.82 -27.32
N PHE A 293 1.36 3.04 -26.81
CA PHE A 293 0.27 3.79 -26.20
C PHE A 293 0.10 5.14 -26.88
N SER A 294 -1.07 5.36 -27.47
CA SER A 294 -1.42 6.64 -28.12
C SER A 294 -1.51 7.78 -27.09
N LYS A 295 -1.42 9.02 -27.57
CA LYS A 295 -1.62 10.23 -26.74
C LYS A 295 -3.00 10.20 -26.06
N SER A 296 -4.06 9.88 -26.79
CA SER A 296 -5.42 9.74 -26.25
C SER A 296 -5.54 8.65 -25.18
N TYR A 297 -4.83 7.50 -25.34
CA TYR A 297 -4.74 6.47 -24.31
C TYR A 297 -4.14 7.03 -23.01
N ASN A 298 -3.02 7.74 -23.11
CA ASN A 298 -2.35 8.29 -21.94
C ASN A 298 -3.18 9.35 -21.22
N GLU A 299 -3.92 10.18 -21.93
CA GLU A 299 -4.87 11.14 -21.34
C GLU A 299 -6.04 10.44 -20.66
N THR A 300 -6.64 9.44 -21.31
CA THR A 300 -7.71 8.64 -20.70
C THR A 300 -7.23 7.90 -19.46
N ARG A 301 -5.97 7.43 -19.44
CA ARG A 301 -5.34 6.81 -18.27
C ARG A 301 -5.21 7.78 -17.10
N LYS A 302 -4.84 9.05 -17.36
CA LYS A 302 -4.82 10.10 -16.33
C LYS A 302 -6.22 10.38 -15.77
N GLN A 303 -7.23 10.48 -16.65
CA GLN A 303 -8.62 10.67 -16.24
C GLN A 303 -9.13 9.49 -15.40
N LEU A 304 -8.79 8.26 -15.77
CA LEU A 304 -9.16 7.06 -15.00
C LEU A 304 -8.50 7.07 -13.62
N ALA A 305 -7.22 7.41 -13.54
CA ALA A 305 -6.50 7.49 -12.26
C ALA A 305 -7.16 8.51 -11.30
N GLU A 306 -7.55 9.68 -11.81
CA GLU A 306 -8.23 10.69 -11.00
C GLU A 306 -9.66 10.26 -10.60
N ALA A 307 -10.41 9.62 -11.49
CA ALA A 307 -11.73 9.08 -11.17
C ALA A 307 -11.64 7.99 -10.08
N GLN A 308 -10.65 7.10 -10.18
CA GLN A 308 -10.41 6.07 -9.17
C GLN A 308 -9.98 6.67 -7.82
N ARG A 309 -9.15 7.73 -7.83
CA ARG A 309 -8.75 8.45 -6.61
C ARG A 309 -9.96 9.06 -5.90
N LYS A 310 -10.85 9.74 -6.65
CA LYS A 310 -12.09 10.32 -6.10
C LYS A 310 -13.01 9.23 -5.53
N LEU A 311 -13.21 8.16 -6.27
CA LEU A 311 -14.03 7.02 -5.85
C LEU A 311 -13.49 6.39 -4.55
N ALA A 312 -12.16 6.22 -4.44
CA ALA A 312 -11.54 5.70 -3.23
C ALA A 312 -11.72 6.65 -2.02
N ALA A 313 -11.63 7.97 -2.24
CA ALA A 313 -11.86 8.97 -1.19
C ALA A 313 -13.32 8.94 -0.70
N LYS A 314 -14.30 8.89 -1.60
CA LYS A 314 -15.72 8.78 -1.24
C LYS A 314 -16.02 7.52 -0.44
N ARG A 315 -15.47 6.36 -0.87
CA ARG A 315 -15.61 5.12 -0.11
C ARG A 315 -15.04 5.23 1.29
N LYS A 316 -13.85 5.82 1.41
CA LYS A 316 -13.22 5.99 2.74
C LYS A 316 -14.09 6.84 3.66
N ILE A 317 -14.71 7.91 3.16
CA ILE A 317 -15.63 8.74 3.94
C ILE A 317 -16.84 7.91 4.36
N ALA A 318 -17.52 7.24 3.42
CA ALA A 318 -18.69 6.43 3.72
C ALA A 318 -18.41 5.29 4.71
N HIS A 319 -17.23 4.63 4.61
CA HIS A 319 -16.83 3.61 5.58
C HIS A 319 -16.53 4.19 6.96
N ASN A 320 -15.95 5.39 7.03
CA ASN A 320 -15.74 6.06 8.32
C ASN A 320 -17.07 6.46 8.96
N GLU A 321 -18.03 6.97 8.19
CA GLU A 321 -19.38 7.27 8.66
C GLU A 321 -20.07 6.00 9.17
N LEU A 322 -20.04 4.92 8.41
CA LEU A 322 -20.59 3.63 8.82
C LEU A 322 -19.93 3.10 10.10
N ALA A 323 -18.59 3.21 10.21
CA ALA A 323 -17.87 2.79 11.41
C ALA A 323 -18.29 3.62 12.64
N ASN A 324 -18.55 4.92 12.46
CA ASN A 324 -19.07 5.77 13.54
C ASN A 324 -20.48 5.33 13.96
N THR A 325 -21.36 5.06 13.00
CA THR A 325 -22.71 4.55 13.28
C THR A 325 -22.66 3.20 14.00
N LEU A 326 -21.76 2.29 13.61
CA LEU A 326 -21.60 1.00 14.29
C LEU A 326 -21.18 1.18 15.75
N LEU A 327 -20.32 2.14 16.06
CA LEU A 327 -19.90 2.44 17.43
C LEU A 327 -21.04 2.99 18.30
N GLU A 328 -22.09 3.57 17.72
CA GLU A 328 -23.29 4.01 18.44
C GLU A 328 -24.18 2.85 18.86
N TYR A 329 -24.08 1.67 18.18
CA TYR A 329 -24.87 0.48 18.48
C TYR A 329 -24.30 -0.37 19.63
N GLY A 330 -22.97 -0.33 19.82
CA GLY A 330 -22.33 -1.14 20.87
C GLY A 330 -20.80 -1.06 20.84
N ASP A 331 -20.18 -1.72 21.79
CA ASP A 331 -18.72 -1.73 22.01
C ASP A 331 -18.08 -3.08 21.63
N THR A 332 -18.88 -4.11 21.52
CA THR A 332 -18.40 -5.46 21.20
C THR A 332 -18.98 -5.95 19.86
N PHE A 333 -18.09 -6.24 18.89
CA PHE A 333 -18.48 -6.57 17.52
C PHE A 333 -18.23 -8.05 17.21
N LYS A 334 -19.27 -8.76 16.79
CA LYS A 334 -19.18 -10.13 16.22
C LYS A 334 -19.37 -10.04 14.71
N VAL A 335 -18.33 -10.36 13.96
CA VAL A 335 -18.32 -10.24 12.49
C VAL A 335 -18.18 -11.62 11.87
N GLU A 336 -19.03 -11.93 10.87
CA GLU A 336 -18.91 -13.17 10.10
C GLU A 336 -17.60 -13.19 9.28
N ALA A 337 -16.83 -14.27 9.41
CA ALA A 337 -15.56 -14.45 8.73
C ALA A 337 -15.77 -14.86 7.26
N ASN A 338 -16.08 -13.89 6.39
CA ASN A 338 -16.30 -14.12 4.98
C ASN A 338 -15.02 -14.02 4.13
N SER A 339 -14.71 -15.06 3.35
CA SER A 339 -13.60 -15.04 2.40
C SER A 339 -14.04 -14.56 1.02
N TYR A 340 -14.02 -13.26 0.79
CA TYR A 340 -14.28 -12.69 -0.55
C TYR A 340 -13.30 -13.18 -1.63
N LYS A 341 -12.09 -13.59 -1.25
CA LYS A 341 -11.12 -14.20 -2.18
C LYS A 341 -11.66 -15.55 -2.70
N SER A 342 -12.23 -16.38 -1.84
CA SER A 342 -12.83 -17.65 -2.26
C SER A 342 -14.08 -17.45 -3.10
N MET A 343 -14.89 -16.43 -2.80
CA MET A 343 -16.08 -16.08 -3.59
C MET A 343 -15.74 -15.61 -5.00
N GLN A 344 -14.54 -15.03 -5.22
CA GLN A 344 -14.07 -14.60 -6.53
C GLN A 344 -13.35 -15.71 -7.31
N ALA A 345 -13.10 -16.85 -6.72
CA ALA A 345 -12.40 -17.95 -7.36
C ALA A 345 -13.15 -18.43 -8.61
N ARG A 346 -12.39 -18.84 -9.62
CA ARG A 346 -12.95 -19.48 -10.80
C ARG A 346 -13.24 -20.94 -10.49
N THR A 347 -14.35 -21.43 -11.00
CA THR A 347 -14.64 -22.88 -10.97
C THR A 347 -13.94 -23.58 -12.11
N LYS A 348 -13.76 -24.90 -12.03
CA LYS A 348 -13.30 -25.73 -13.15
C LYS A 348 -14.36 -25.78 -14.28
N ALA A 349 -15.63 -25.54 -13.97
CA ALA A 349 -16.70 -25.50 -14.96
C ALA A 349 -16.51 -24.36 -15.95
N THR A 350 -16.70 -24.65 -17.22
CA THR A 350 -16.64 -23.68 -18.33
C THR A 350 -18.03 -23.35 -18.83
N SER A 351 -18.17 -22.18 -19.43
CA SER A 351 -19.39 -21.78 -20.16
C SER A 351 -19.01 -21.09 -21.45
N MET A 352 -19.76 -21.33 -22.50
CA MET A 352 -19.63 -20.62 -23.76
C MET A 352 -20.35 -19.29 -23.68
N THR A 353 -19.73 -18.22 -24.18
CA THR A 353 -20.36 -16.91 -24.30
C THR A 353 -21.19 -16.84 -25.59
N LYS A 354 -22.10 -15.87 -25.71
CA LYS A 354 -22.85 -15.61 -26.94
C LYS A 354 -21.97 -15.45 -28.21
N SER A 355 -20.69 -15.08 -28.01
CA SER A 355 -19.67 -14.97 -29.07
C SER A 355 -18.78 -16.21 -29.21
N GLY A 356 -19.22 -17.39 -28.80
CA GLY A 356 -18.50 -18.66 -28.97
C GLY A 356 -17.26 -18.86 -28.09
N ARG A 357 -16.95 -17.92 -27.16
CA ARG A 357 -15.75 -18.03 -26.32
C ARG A 357 -15.99 -18.92 -25.10
N ILE A 358 -15.08 -19.84 -24.87
CA ILE A 358 -15.08 -20.65 -23.65
C ILE A 358 -14.50 -19.82 -22.49
N ARG A 359 -15.25 -19.69 -21.41
CA ARG A 359 -14.80 -19.02 -20.17
C ARG A 359 -15.04 -19.91 -18.97
N SER A 360 -14.10 -19.97 -18.05
CA SER A 360 -14.37 -20.58 -16.75
C SER A 360 -15.42 -19.78 -15.97
N LYS A 361 -16.45 -20.49 -15.50
CA LYS A 361 -17.47 -19.91 -14.61
C LYS A 361 -16.82 -19.43 -13.33
N LYS A 362 -17.29 -18.31 -12.80
CA LYS A 362 -16.95 -17.89 -11.44
C LYS A 362 -17.93 -18.57 -10.49
N ARG A 363 -17.43 -18.92 -9.28
CA ARG A 363 -18.22 -19.58 -8.23
C ARG A 363 -19.47 -18.75 -7.89
N TYR A 364 -19.32 -17.42 -7.88
CA TYR A 364 -20.41 -16.46 -7.75
C TYR A 364 -20.37 -15.49 -8.92
N GLY A 365 -21.50 -15.06 -9.41
CA GLY A 365 -21.66 -14.31 -10.66
C GLY A 365 -20.80 -13.05 -10.78
N LYS A 366 -20.76 -12.50 -11.99
CA LYS A 366 -19.95 -11.31 -12.36
C LYS A 366 -20.22 -10.08 -11.49
N SER A 367 -21.42 -9.95 -10.95
CA SER A 367 -21.84 -8.86 -10.07
C SER A 367 -21.04 -8.79 -8.76
N ILE A 368 -20.67 -9.92 -8.17
CA ILE A 368 -19.90 -9.96 -6.91
C ILE A 368 -18.49 -9.39 -7.11
N LYS A 369 -17.82 -9.67 -8.24
CA LYS A 369 -16.50 -9.10 -8.50
C LYS A 369 -16.47 -7.56 -8.43
N ASN A 370 -17.52 -6.93 -8.94
CA ASN A 370 -17.61 -5.46 -8.95
C ASN A 370 -18.05 -4.91 -7.59
N ARG A 371 -18.81 -5.68 -6.82
CA ARG A 371 -19.33 -5.27 -5.50
C ARG A 371 -18.33 -5.47 -4.38
N VAL A 372 -17.46 -6.49 -4.47
CA VAL A 372 -16.38 -6.72 -3.48
C VAL A 372 -15.44 -5.50 -3.34
N LEU A 373 -15.30 -4.69 -4.38
CA LEU A 373 -14.55 -3.44 -4.28
C LEU A 373 -15.21 -2.39 -3.36
N ARG A 374 -16.49 -2.55 -3.03
CA ARG A 374 -17.21 -1.68 -2.09
C ARG A 374 -16.99 -2.11 -0.63
N SER A 375 -16.71 -3.37 -0.39
CA SER A 375 -16.52 -3.97 0.94
C SER A 375 -15.07 -4.05 1.38
N SER A 376 -14.13 -3.36 0.73
CA SER A 376 -12.75 -3.29 1.21
C SER A 376 -12.66 -2.30 2.38
N TRP A 377 -12.77 -2.82 3.56
CA TRP A 377 -12.58 -2.14 4.85
C TRP A 377 -11.09 -1.97 5.15
#